data_a30347154c42cce099ff5ee38b965d5f
#
_entry.id   a30347154c42cce099ff5ee38b965d5f
#
_cell.length_a   1.000
_cell.length_b   1.000
_cell.length_c   1.000
_cell.angle_alpha   90.00
_cell.angle_beta   90.00
_cell.angle_gamma   90.00
#
_symmetry.space_group_name_H-M   'P 1'
#
loop_
_entity.id
_entity.type
_entity.pdbx_description
1 polymer ?
#
loop_
_entity_poly.entity_id
_entity_poly.type
_entity_poly.pdbx_seq_one_letter_code
_entity_poly.pdbx_strand_id
1 'polypeptide(L)'
;MRAMIRFARLTLSCPALLLAAVSLAAQTDVTGEWEACYATPLGPQELKIYLTQEGPRVSGHTTSEYGESQVRGTIDGQEIAFTFEATDGGQAVVVRVTAKVDGARMRGTAKIGDRVDGAFTAERSD
;
A
#
# COMPACT_ATOMS: atom_id res chain seq x y z
N MET A 1 50.20 -3.35 -20.76
CA MET A 1 49.50 -3.08 -20.33
C MET A 1 49.05 -2.80 -20.16
N ARG A 2 48.95 -2.73 -20.19
CA ARG A 2 48.01 -2.27 -19.78
C ARG A 2 47.29 -2.04 -19.39
N ALA A 3 47.27 -2.08 -19.52
CA ALA A 3 46.22 -1.72 -18.96
C ALA A 3 45.74 -1.60 -18.64
N MET A 4 45.75 -1.34 -18.65
CA MET A 4 44.84 -1.04 -18.19
C MET A 4 44.31 -0.71 -17.87
N ILE A 5 44.60 -0.70 -18.12
CA ILE A 5 43.70 -0.29 -17.66
C ILE A 5 43.13 -0.12 -17.40
N ARG A 6 43.19 -0.09 -17.44
CA ARG A 6 42.18 0.23 -17.01
C ARG A 6 41.55 0.33 -16.58
N PHE A 7 41.44 0.30 -16.62
CA PHE A 7 40.30 0.59 -16.07
C PHE A 7 39.85 0.84 -15.56
N ALA A 8 40.30 0.82 -15.50
CA ALA A 8 39.54 1.18 -14.95
C ALA A 8 38.89 1.65 -14.89
N ARG A 9 38.88 1.64 -15.18
CA ARG A 9 37.85 2.17 -15.15
C ARG A 9 37.04 2.11 -14.90
N LEU A 10 36.89 1.80 -14.94
CA LEU A 10 35.78 1.86 -14.77
C LEU A 10 35.27 1.83 -13.99
N THR A 11 35.37 1.87 -13.83
CA THR A 11 34.64 1.90 -13.13
C THR A 11 34.04 2.45 -12.63
N LEU A 12 34.06 2.56 -12.57
CA LEU A 12 33.36 3.09 -12.19
C LEU A 12 32.49 3.87 -12.11
N SER A 13 32.45 4.43 -11.68
CA SER A 13 31.52 5.36 -12.26
C SER A 13 30.10 4.91 -12.19
N CYS A 14 29.93 3.76 -12.35
CA CYS A 14 28.61 3.19 -12.26
C CYS A 14 27.87 3.49 -10.97
N PRO A 15 28.56 3.67 -9.88
CA PRO A 15 27.86 3.91 -8.62
C PRO A 15 26.95 5.11 -8.65
N ALA A 16 27.36 6.14 -9.32
CA ALA A 16 26.55 7.35 -9.33
C ALA A 16 25.19 7.11 -9.96
N LEU A 17 25.19 6.34 -11.01
CA LEU A 17 23.94 6.03 -11.69
C LEU A 17 23.04 5.19 -10.84
N LEU A 18 23.62 4.31 -10.08
CA LEU A 18 22.83 3.46 -9.22
C LEU A 18 22.11 4.25 -8.16
N LEU A 19 22.74 5.30 -7.69
CA LEU A 19 22.12 6.12 -6.68
C LEU A 19 20.83 6.76 -7.19
N ALA A 20 20.86 7.24 -8.40
CA ALA A 20 19.67 7.83 -8.96
C ALA A 20 18.56 6.80 -9.11
N ALA A 21 18.89 5.62 -9.53
CA ALA A 21 17.90 4.56 -9.68
C ALA A 21 17.31 4.19 -8.33
N VAL A 22 18.13 4.18 -7.31
CA VAL A 22 17.66 3.85 -5.99
C VAL A 22 16.63 4.88 -5.50
N SER A 23 16.88 6.15 -5.79
CA SER A 23 15.93 7.18 -5.39
C SER A 23 14.57 6.96 -6.00
N LEU A 24 14.55 6.63 -7.28
CA LEU A 24 13.29 6.37 -7.94
C LEU A 24 12.61 5.13 -7.39
N ALA A 25 13.39 4.12 -7.09
CA ALA A 25 12.83 2.89 -6.56
C ALA A 25 12.22 3.08 -5.18
N ALA A 26 12.61 4.13 -4.48
CA ALA A 26 12.06 4.39 -3.17
C ALA A 26 10.65 4.95 -3.21
N GLN A 27 10.20 5.41 -4.37
CA GLN A 27 8.85 5.92 -4.49
C GLN A 27 7.87 4.77 -4.58
N THR A 28 6.84 4.85 -3.78
CA THR A 28 5.82 3.83 -3.71
C THR A 28 4.59 4.31 -4.46
N ASP A 29 4.08 3.46 -5.34
CA ASP A 29 2.86 3.76 -6.07
C ASP A 29 1.87 2.64 -5.80
N VAL A 30 0.77 2.98 -5.15
CA VAL A 30 -0.23 1.99 -4.78
C VAL A 30 -1.41 1.95 -5.76
N THR A 31 -1.32 2.68 -6.86
CA THR A 31 -2.38 2.66 -7.86
C THR A 31 -2.57 1.24 -8.39
N GLY A 32 -3.81 0.79 -8.39
CA GLY A 32 -4.14 -0.53 -8.90
C GLY A 32 -5.18 -1.22 -8.05
N GLU A 33 -5.35 -2.50 -8.32
CA GLU A 33 -6.31 -3.33 -7.61
C GLU A 33 -5.59 -4.17 -6.57
N TRP A 34 -6.19 -4.23 -5.39
CA TRP A 34 -5.64 -4.97 -4.26
C TRP A 34 -6.70 -5.89 -3.69
N GLU A 35 -6.28 -7.08 -3.30
CA GLU A 35 -7.13 -7.99 -2.55
C GLU A 35 -6.74 -7.89 -1.09
N ALA A 36 -7.70 -7.53 -0.27
CA ALA A 36 -7.44 -7.20 1.12
C ALA A 36 -8.24 -8.09 2.05
N CYS A 37 -7.70 -8.24 3.24
CA CYS A 37 -8.35 -9.01 4.29
C CYS A 37 -8.05 -8.35 5.61
N TYR A 38 -9.06 -8.22 6.45
CA TYR A 38 -8.84 -7.71 7.79
C TYR A 38 -9.67 -8.52 8.80
N ALA A 39 -9.14 -8.61 10.00
CA ALA A 39 -9.76 -9.41 11.05
C ALA A 39 -10.84 -8.62 11.76
N THR A 40 -11.97 -9.26 12.01
CA THR A 40 -13.04 -8.69 12.81
C THR A 40 -13.45 -9.71 13.87
N PRO A 41 -14.22 -9.28 14.89
CA PRO A 41 -14.73 -10.23 15.88
C PRO A 41 -15.59 -11.34 15.29
N LEU A 42 -16.19 -11.08 14.12
CA LEU A 42 -17.03 -12.07 13.44
C LEU A 42 -16.25 -12.93 12.45
N GLY A 43 -14.93 -12.74 12.38
CA GLY A 43 -14.07 -13.48 11.46
C GLY A 43 -13.45 -12.56 10.43
N PRO A 44 -12.61 -13.11 9.55
CA PRO A 44 -11.94 -12.29 8.55
C PRO A 44 -12.93 -11.79 7.51
N GLN A 45 -12.69 -10.55 7.06
CA GLN A 45 -13.47 -9.92 6.00
C GLN A 45 -12.58 -9.71 4.80
N GLU A 46 -13.05 -10.12 3.63
CA GLU A 46 -12.32 -9.98 2.38
C GLU A 46 -12.97 -8.92 1.53
N LEU A 47 -12.14 -8.14 0.86
CA LEU A 47 -12.64 -7.10 -0.03
C LEU A 47 -11.61 -6.80 -1.09
N LYS A 48 -12.06 -6.18 -2.17
CA LYS A 48 -11.15 -5.63 -3.17
C LYS A 48 -11.08 -4.13 -2.99
N ILE A 49 -9.88 -3.60 -3.15
CA ILE A 49 -9.65 -2.18 -3.03
C ILE A 49 -9.01 -1.71 -4.33
N TYR A 50 -9.61 -0.68 -4.91
CA TYR A 50 -9.08 -0.05 -6.12
C TYR A 50 -8.54 1.30 -5.71
N LEU A 51 -7.25 1.51 -5.89
CA LEU A 51 -6.58 2.71 -5.42
C LEU A 51 -6.03 3.52 -6.57
N THR A 52 -6.07 4.82 -6.40
CA THR A 52 -5.39 5.78 -7.27
C THR A 52 -4.57 6.69 -6.39
N GLN A 53 -3.31 6.84 -6.73
CA GLN A 53 -2.41 7.70 -5.98
C GLN A 53 -2.05 8.92 -6.79
N GLU A 54 -2.17 10.09 -6.16
CA GLU A 54 -1.76 11.36 -6.75
C GLU A 54 -0.90 12.08 -5.73
N GLY A 55 0.41 11.98 -5.90
CA GLY A 55 1.33 12.51 -4.91
C GLY A 55 1.09 11.81 -3.57
N PRO A 56 0.89 12.58 -2.49
CA PRO A 56 0.64 11.97 -1.19
C PRO A 56 -0.81 11.57 -0.95
N ARG A 57 -1.70 11.80 -1.92
CA ARG A 57 -3.10 11.48 -1.76
C ARG A 57 -3.42 10.12 -2.35
N VAL A 58 -4.27 9.40 -1.64
CA VAL A 58 -4.76 8.10 -2.09
C VAL A 58 -6.28 8.15 -2.06
N SER A 59 -6.89 7.71 -3.14
CA SER A 59 -8.33 7.65 -3.24
C SER A 59 -8.72 6.37 -3.96
N GLY A 60 -10.00 6.06 -3.95
CA GLY A 60 -10.47 4.89 -4.65
C GLY A 60 -11.76 4.39 -4.06
N HIS A 61 -11.98 3.08 -4.18
CA HIS A 61 -13.19 2.48 -3.64
C HIS A 61 -12.91 1.03 -3.28
N THR A 62 -13.75 0.50 -2.41
CA THR A 62 -13.75 -0.91 -2.05
C THR A 62 -14.98 -1.58 -2.60
N THR A 63 -14.88 -2.86 -2.91
CA THR A 63 -16.03 -3.69 -3.21
C THR A 63 -15.97 -4.94 -2.35
N SER A 64 -17.12 -5.33 -1.83
CA SER A 64 -17.23 -6.54 -1.03
C SER A 64 -18.64 -7.08 -1.22
N GLU A 65 -18.94 -8.19 -0.57
CA GLU A 65 -20.29 -8.74 -0.64
C GLU A 65 -21.34 -7.81 -0.03
N TYR A 66 -20.89 -6.81 0.74
CA TYR A 66 -21.79 -5.87 1.39
C TYR A 66 -21.93 -4.56 0.61
N GLY A 67 -21.30 -4.44 -0.55
CA GLY A 67 -21.43 -3.26 -1.39
C GLY A 67 -20.11 -2.54 -1.60
N GLU A 68 -20.22 -1.27 -1.98
CA GLU A 68 -19.08 -0.45 -2.32
C GLU A 68 -18.97 0.71 -1.36
N SER A 69 -17.73 1.15 -1.16
CA SER A 69 -17.44 2.30 -0.32
C SER A 69 -16.27 3.05 -0.89
N GLN A 70 -16.22 4.35 -0.65
CA GLN A 70 -15.11 5.17 -1.12
C GLN A 70 -13.95 5.08 -0.15
N VAL A 71 -12.76 5.15 -0.71
CA VAL A 71 -11.51 5.14 0.04
C VAL A 71 -10.87 6.50 -0.06
N ARG A 72 -10.39 7.03 1.05
CA ARG A 72 -9.64 8.27 1.09
C ARG A 72 -8.49 8.12 2.07
N GLY A 73 -7.33 8.60 1.66
CA GLY A 73 -6.20 8.52 2.56
C GLY A 73 -4.98 9.24 2.05
N THR A 74 -3.89 8.94 2.69
CA THR A 74 -2.59 9.53 2.36
C THR A 74 -1.53 8.46 2.41
N ILE A 75 -0.42 8.73 1.73
CA ILE A 75 0.75 7.88 1.77
C ILE A 75 1.98 8.74 1.95
N ASP A 76 2.88 8.28 2.80
CA ASP A 76 4.13 8.96 3.08
C ASP A 76 5.24 7.91 3.02
N GLY A 77 6.02 7.94 1.96
CA GLY A 77 7.00 6.90 1.73
C GLY A 77 6.31 5.55 1.55
N GLN A 78 6.55 4.64 2.46
CA GLN A 78 5.95 3.31 2.42
C GLN A 78 4.76 3.18 3.37
N GLU A 79 4.41 4.24 4.08
CA GLU A 79 3.34 4.16 5.06
C GLU A 79 2.07 4.75 4.49
N ILE A 80 1.02 3.97 4.50
CA ILE A 80 -0.27 4.38 3.96
C ILE A 80 -1.30 4.37 5.09
N ALA A 81 -2.18 5.36 5.04
CA ALA A 81 -3.31 5.44 5.96
C ALA A 81 -4.54 5.82 5.16
N PHE A 82 -5.59 5.04 5.29
CA PHE A 82 -6.82 5.36 4.56
C PHE A 82 -8.03 4.91 5.35
N THR A 83 -9.19 5.42 4.96
CA THR A 83 -10.45 5.08 5.59
C THR A 83 -11.46 4.65 4.53
N PHE A 84 -12.35 3.80 4.94
CA PHE A 84 -13.52 3.44 4.16
C PHE A 84 -14.64 3.06 5.11
N GLU A 85 -15.84 2.91 4.58
CA GLU A 85 -16.99 2.52 5.40
C GLU A 85 -17.32 1.06 5.18
N ALA A 86 -17.67 0.40 6.26
CA ALA A 86 -18.12 -0.99 6.22
C ALA A 86 -19.45 -1.08 6.93
N THR A 87 -20.15 -2.20 6.75
CA THR A 87 -21.40 -2.44 7.42
C THR A 87 -21.17 -3.43 8.55
N ASP A 88 -21.62 -3.05 9.73
CA ASP A 88 -21.51 -3.88 10.92
C ASP A 88 -22.88 -3.91 11.59
N GLY A 89 -23.53 -5.08 11.54
CA GLY A 89 -24.84 -5.23 12.14
C GLY A 89 -25.89 -4.31 11.56
N GLY A 90 -25.78 -4.00 10.27
CA GLY A 90 -26.71 -3.10 9.59
C GLY A 90 -26.38 -1.63 9.72
N GLN A 91 -25.30 -1.30 10.39
CA GLN A 91 -24.88 0.09 10.55
C GLN A 91 -23.55 0.33 9.87
N ALA A 92 -23.41 1.53 9.30
CA ALA A 92 -22.15 1.92 8.69
C ALA A 92 -21.14 2.28 9.78
N VAL A 93 -19.95 1.73 9.65
CA VAL A 93 -18.85 2.05 10.55
C VAL A 93 -17.65 2.44 9.71
N VAL A 94 -16.84 3.34 10.23
CA VAL A 94 -15.62 3.76 9.58
C VAL A 94 -14.50 2.79 9.94
N VAL A 95 -13.82 2.30 8.92
CA VAL A 95 -12.64 1.46 9.11
C VAL A 95 -11.43 2.30 8.75
N ARG A 96 -10.48 2.37 9.67
CA ARG A 96 -9.22 3.09 9.46
C ARG A 96 -8.10 2.09 9.34
N VAL A 97 -7.37 2.20 8.25
CA VAL A 97 -6.27 1.29 7.99
C VAL A 97 -4.98 2.07 8.01
N THR A 98 -4.01 1.55 8.76
CA THR A 98 -2.63 2.02 8.67
C THR A 98 -1.78 0.82 8.34
N ALA A 99 -0.96 0.96 7.32
CA ALA A 99 -0.21 -0.18 6.82
C ALA A 99 1.11 0.27 6.23
N LYS A 100 2.00 -0.68 6.09
CA LYS A 100 3.25 -0.48 5.40
C LYS A 100 3.17 -1.20 4.06
N VAL A 101 3.56 -0.51 3.01
CA VAL A 101 3.55 -1.04 1.65
C VAL A 101 4.94 -1.58 1.34
N ASP A 102 4.99 -2.80 0.86
CA ASP A 102 6.24 -3.44 0.49
C ASP A 102 6.01 -4.14 -0.84
N GLY A 103 6.31 -3.42 -1.93
CA GLY A 103 6.09 -3.94 -3.26
C GLY A 103 4.62 -4.23 -3.51
N ALA A 104 4.28 -5.47 -3.71
CA ALA A 104 2.91 -5.89 -4.02
C ALA A 104 2.09 -6.24 -2.78
N ARG A 105 2.57 -5.89 -1.60
CA ARG A 105 1.91 -6.25 -0.36
C ARG A 105 1.77 -5.08 0.57
N MET A 106 0.70 -5.09 1.35
CA MET A 106 0.52 -4.18 2.46
C MET A 106 0.26 -4.97 3.72
N ARG A 107 0.74 -4.46 4.84
CA ARG A 107 0.57 -5.12 6.10
C ARG A 107 0.43 -4.09 7.20
N GLY A 108 -0.59 -4.25 8.02
CA GLY A 108 -0.81 -3.28 9.08
C GLY A 108 -2.00 -3.62 9.94
N THR A 109 -2.74 -2.60 10.34
CA THR A 109 -3.84 -2.71 11.28
C THR A 109 -5.05 -1.99 10.73
N ALA A 110 -6.21 -2.58 10.92
CA ALA A 110 -7.50 -1.96 10.63
C ALA A 110 -8.21 -1.71 11.94
N LYS A 111 -8.65 -0.47 12.14
CA LYS A 111 -9.42 -0.10 13.30
C LYS A 111 -10.86 0.09 12.90
N ILE A 112 -11.75 -0.71 13.46
CA ILE A 112 -13.15 -0.75 13.09
C ILE A 112 -13.91 0.08 14.12
N GLY A 113 -14.42 1.22 13.69
CA GLY A 113 -15.02 2.18 14.59
C GLY A 113 -13.99 2.63 15.61
N ASP A 114 -14.38 2.70 16.89
CA ASP A 114 -13.50 3.12 17.95
C ASP A 114 -13.10 1.98 18.86
N ARG A 115 -13.46 0.75 18.54
CA ARG A 115 -13.40 -0.32 19.52
C ARG A 115 -12.53 -1.50 19.16
N VAL A 116 -12.33 -1.77 17.88
CA VAL A 116 -11.72 -3.04 17.49
C VAL A 116 -10.52 -2.77 16.60
N ASP A 117 -9.39 -3.37 16.96
CA ASP A 117 -8.21 -3.38 16.10
C ASP A 117 -8.00 -4.79 15.60
N GLY A 118 -7.79 -4.92 14.30
CA GLY A 118 -7.51 -6.21 13.70
C GLY A 118 -6.37 -6.11 12.73
N ALA A 119 -5.78 -7.25 12.40
CA ALA A 119 -4.72 -7.30 11.42
C ALA A 119 -5.28 -6.99 10.04
N PHE A 120 -4.52 -6.29 9.25
CA PHE A 120 -4.87 -5.96 7.86
C PHE A 120 -3.75 -6.40 6.94
N THR A 121 -4.12 -7.07 5.86
CA THR A 121 -3.17 -7.43 4.81
C THR A 121 -3.81 -7.20 3.46
N ALA A 122 -2.99 -6.90 2.47
CA ALA A 122 -3.47 -6.75 1.10
C ALA A 122 -2.38 -7.19 0.15
N GLU A 123 -2.78 -7.69 -1.00
CA GLU A 123 -1.87 -8.07 -2.06
C GLU A 123 -2.39 -7.49 -3.37
N ARG A 124 -1.45 -7.04 -4.19
CA ARG A 124 -1.79 -6.51 -5.50
C ARG A 124 -2.29 -7.65 -6.38
N SER A 125 -3.43 -7.42 -7.03
CA SER A 125 -4.10 -8.47 -7.80
C SER A 125 -3.59 -8.59 -9.23
N ASP A 126 -2.88 -7.60 -9.73
CA ASP A 126 -2.48 -7.61 -11.15
C ASP A 126 -0.99 -7.75 -11.38
#